data_e37379b43f46b6f4b7bb03f5fe9e23d3
#
_entry.id   e37379b43f46b6f4b7bb03f5fe9e23d3
#
_cell.length_a   1.000
_cell.length_b   1.000
_cell.length_c   1.000
_cell.angle_alpha   90.00
_cell.angle_beta   90.00
_cell.angle_gamma   90.00
#
_symmetry.space_group_name_H-M   'P 1'
#
loop_
_entity.id
_entity.type
_entity.pdbx_description
1 polymer ?
#
loop_
_entity_poly.entity_id
_entity_poly.type
_entity_poly.pdbx_seq_one_letter_code
_entity_poly.pdbx_strand_id
1 'polypeptide(L)'
;MLGCLAVVIAVCTWTVGGAAADDSGERLYEGHCRRCHGAEGRGTTQGPSLIPFDWSYAEALELIRHPVCNMPPVPASVLSDAQVAQIVAYLRTIK
;
A
#
# COMPACT_ATOMS: atom_id res chain seq x y z
N MET A 1 37.49 16.80 19.65
CA MET A 1 36.95 16.49 19.90
C MET A 1 35.71 16.71 19.69
N LEU A 2 35.35 17.15 19.80
CA LEU A 2 34.27 17.47 19.64
C LEU A 2 33.66 17.28 18.44
N GLY A 3 34.12 17.54 17.68
CA GLY A 3 33.51 17.52 16.48
C GLY A 3 32.93 16.29 16.19
N CYS A 4 33.52 15.48 16.52
CA CYS A 4 33.09 14.26 16.13
C CYS A 4 31.73 14.07 16.33
N LEU A 5 31.38 14.39 17.28
CA LEU A 5 30.15 14.15 17.47
C LEU A 5 29.25 14.46 16.55
N ALA A 6 29.36 15.30 16.20
CA ALA A 6 28.40 15.77 15.43
C ALA A 6 28.09 14.82 14.47
N VAL A 7 28.80 14.41 14.03
CA VAL A 7 28.62 13.57 13.10
C VAL A 7 27.67 12.70 13.20
N VAL A 8 27.78 12.10 13.91
CA VAL A 8 27.00 11.16 14.05
C VAL A 8 25.77 11.35 13.66
N ILE A 9 25.33 12.10 14.04
CA ILE A 9 24.19 12.34 13.76
C ILE A 9 23.71 12.16 12.58
N ALA A 10 24.15 12.78 11.93
CA ALA A 10 23.67 12.77 10.72
C ALA A 10 23.29 11.55 10.35
N VAL A 11 23.85 10.93 10.49
CA VAL A 11 23.65 9.82 10.10
C VAL A 11 22.50 9.26 10.21
N CYS A 12 22.20 9.15 11.03
CA CYS A 12 21.21 8.38 11.23
C CYS A 12 20.08 8.67 10.61
N THR A 13 19.79 9.47 10.58
CA THR A 13 18.67 9.73 10.11
C THR A 13 18.32 9.30 8.89
N TRP A 14 18.69 9.57 8.12
CA TRP A 14 18.36 9.31 6.94
C TRP A 14 17.88 8.17 6.57
N THR A 15 18.32 7.51 6.71
CA THR A 15 18.04 6.24 6.37
C THR A 15 16.66 5.99 6.43
N VAL A 16 16.05 6.39 7.29
CA VAL A 16 14.75 6.11 7.40
C VAL A 16 13.93 6.50 6.28
N GLY A 17 14.22 7.51 5.68
CA GLY A 17 13.37 7.90 4.61
C GLY A 17 13.17 6.87 3.59
N GLY A 18 14.14 6.12 3.34
CA GLY A 18 14.01 5.13 2.32
C GLY A 18 12.92 4.14 2.61
N ALA A 19 12.83 3.75 3.80
CA ALA A 19 11.84 2.76 4.14
C ALA A 19 10.46 3.29 3.89
N ALA A 20 10.22 4.52 4.18
CA ALA A 20 8.91 5.08 3.97
C ALA A 20 8.52 5.04 2.50
N ALA A 21 9.46 5.27 1.65
CA ALA A 21 9.14 5.28 0.24
C ALA A 21 8.71 3.92 -0.26
N ASP A 22 9.24 2.87 0.31
CA ASP A 22 8.90 1.55 -0.15
C ASP A 22 7.50 1.14 0.25
N ASP A 23 6.92 1.82 1.22
CA ASP A 23 5.60 1.48 1.69
C ASP A 23 4.53 2.42 1.16
N SER A 24 4.79 3.16 0.10
CA SER A 24 3.76 4.04 -0.41
C SER A 24 2.59 3.23 -0.95
N GLY A 25 1.40 3.76 -0.78
CA GLY A 25 0.20 3.05 -1.22
C GLY A 25 0.19 2.82 -2.71
N GLU A 26 0.67 3.77 -3.49
CA GLU A 26 0.70 3.60 -4.92
C GLU A 26 1.62 2.44 -5.31
N ARG A 27 2.79 2.37 -4.72
CA ARG A 27 3.73 1.34 -5.04
C ARG A 27 3.21 -0.04 -4.62
N LEU A 28 2.59 -0.10 -3.46
CA LEU A 28 2.01 -1.34 -2.99
C LEU A 28 0.86 -1.78 -3.89
N TYR A 29 0.03 -0.83 -4.32
CA TYR A 29 -1.06 -1.15 -5.22
C TYR A 29 -0.51 -1.69 -6.53
N GLU A 30 0.51 -1.04 -7.08
CA GLU A 30 1.07 -1.48 -8.35
C GLU A 30 1.62 -2.90 -8.26
N GLY A 31 2.19 -3.26 -7.16
CA GLY A 31 2.79 -4.58 -7.03
C GLY A 31 1.81 -5.70 -6.72
N HIS A 32 0.67 -5.39 -6.11
CA HIS A 32 -0.21 -6.44 -5.61
C HIS A 32 -1.62 -6.42 -6.17
N CYS A 33 -2.07 -5.32 -6.70
CA CYS A 33 -3.48 -5.18 -7.06
C CYS A 33 -3.68 -4.86 -8.53
N ARG A 34 -2.74 -4.16 -9.12
CA ARG A 34 -2.94 -3.64 -10.46
C ARG A 34 -3.17 -4.70 -11.51
N ARG A 35 -2.55 -5.84 -11.37
CA ARG A 35 -2.66 -6.86 -12.42
C ARG A 35 -4.11 -7.19 -12.73
N CYS A 36 -4.95 -7.24 -11.72
CA CYS A 36 -6.36 -7.56 -11.94
C CYS A 36 -7.24 -6.34 -11.94
N HIS A 37 -6.92 -5.34 -11.12
CA HIS A 37 -7.80 -4.19 -10.95
C HIS A 37 -7.43 -2.99 -11.82
N GLY A 38 -6.33 -3.09 -12.54
CA GLY A 38 -6.00 -2.09 -13.56
C GLY A 38 -5.26 -0.89 -13.02
N ALA A 39 -4.79 -0.07 -13.93
CA ALA A 39 -4.09 1.14 -13.57
C ALA A 39 -5.04 2.02 -12.78
N GLU A 40 -4.57 2.51 -11.66
CA GLU A 40 -5.35 3.39 -10.80
C GLU A 40 -6.69 2.78 -10.38
N GLY A 41 -6.77 1.47 -10.32
CA GLY A 41 -7.98 0.82 -9.84
C GLY A 41 -9.18 0.89 -10.77
N ARG A 42 -8.97 1.17 -12.04
CA ARG A 42 -10.09 1.40 -12.94
C ARG A 42 -10.69 0.14 -13.58
N GLY A 43 -10.13 -1.01 -13.23
CA GLY A 43 -10.71 -2.28 -13.65
C GLY A 43 -10.09 -2.85 -14.91
N THR A 44 -10.23 -4.15 -15.07
CA THR A 44 -9.84 -4.88 -16.28
C THR A 44 -10.85 -6.01 -16.47
N THR A 45 -10.60 -6.85 -17.44
CA THR A 45 -11.46 -8.03 -17.59
C THR A 45 -11.27 -9.02 -16.46
N GLN A 46 -10.21 -8.88 -15.67
CA GLN A 46 -9.93 -9.82 -14.58
C GLN A 46 -10.37 -9.34 -13.23
N GLY A 47 -10.65 -8.07 -13.06
CA GLY A 47 -11.13 -7.54 -11.80
C GLY A 47 -11.90 -6.26 -12.01
N PRO A 48 -12.87 -5.99 -11.15
CA PRO A 48 -13.71 -4.82 -11.34
C PRO A 48 -13.00 -3.54 -10.95
N SER A 49 -13.57 -2.42 -11.39
CA SER A 49 -13.07 -1.13 -10.99
C SER A 49 -13.25 -0.94 -9.50
N LEU A 50 -12.26 -0.32 -8.88
CA LEU A 50 -12.32 0.01 -7.46
C LEU A 50 -12.67 1.48 -7.26
N ILE A 51 -12.88 2.22 -8.33
CA ILE A 51 -13.09 3.65 -8.27
C ILE A 51 -14.54 3.98 -8.59
N PRO A 52 -15.19 4.82 -7.85
CA PRO A 52 -14.69 5.50 -6.66
C PRO A 52 -14.57 4.54 -5.48
N PHE A 53 -13.55 4.74 -4.66
CA PHE A 53 -13.30 3.83 -3.58
C PHE A 53 -14.05 4.31 -2.34
N ASP A 54 -15.17 3.68 -2.05
CA ASP A 54 -16.04 4.11 -0.97
C ASP A 54 -16.01 3.22 0.26
N TRP A 55 -15.22 2.17 0.24
CA TRP A 55 -15.20 1.25 1.37
C TRP A 55 -14.37 1.79 2.51
N SER A 56 -14.72 1.40 3.72
CA SER A 56 -13.90 1.73 4.88
C SER A 56 -12.65 0.86 4.85
N TYR A 57 -11.67 1.26 5.64
CA TYR A 57 -10.47 0.45 5.76
C TYR A 57 -10.82 -0.96 6.27
N ALA A 58 -11.71 -1.05 7.26
CA ALA A 58 -12.06 -2.34 7.81
C ALA A 58 -12.73 -3.25 6.78
N GLU A 59 -13.59 -2.67 5.94
CA GLU A 59 -14.24 -3.44 4.90
C GLU A 59 -13.23 -3.91 3.86
N ALA A 60 -12.32 -3.04 3.48
CA ALA A 60 -11.31 -3.39 2.50
C ALA A 60 -10.39 -4.47 3.04
N LEU A 61 -10.00 -4.37 4.29
CA LEU A 61 -9.12 -5.34 4.91
C LEU A 61 -9.80 -6.71 4.94
N GLU A 62 -11.05 -6.75 5.33
CA GLU A 62 -11.77 -8.01 5.39
C GLU A 62 -11.86 -8.65 4.02
N LEU A 63 -12.15 -7.86 3.00
CA LEU A 63 -12.29 -8.41 1.66
C LEU A 63 -10.96 -8.92 1.12
N ILE A 64 -9.88 -8.24 1.43
CA ILE A 64 -8.55 -8.68 0.96
C ILE A 64 -8.15 -9.98 1.63
N ARG A 65 -8.46 -10.13 2.91
CA ARG A 65 -8.10 -11.35 3.63
C ARG A 65 -9.02 -12.52 3.27
N HIS A 66 -10.30 -12.23 3.04
CA HIS A 66 -11.31 -13.26 2.78
C HIS A 66 -12.18 -12.86 1.59
N PRO A 67 -11.63 -12.89 0.39
CA PRO A 67 -12.38 -12.45 -0.79
C PRO A 67 -13.54 -13.36 -1.10
N VAL A 68 -14.54 -12.78 -1.74
CA VAL A 68 -15.77 -13.53 -2.03
C VAL A 68 -15.83 -14.13 -3.40
N CYS A 69 -15.02 -13.70 -4.31
CA CYS A 69 -15.08 -14.24 -5.67
C CYS A 69 -13.77 -14.87 -6.05
N ASN A 70 -13.32 -14.65 -7.25
CA ASN A 70 -12.12 -15.29 -7.72
C ASN A 70 -10.84 -14.59 -7.32
N MET A 71 -10.93 -13.52 -6.58
CA MET A 71 -9.75 -12.81 -6.13
C MET A 71 -8.98 -13.69 -5.17
N PRO A 72 -7.67 -13.85 -5.35
CA PRO A 72 -6.88 -14.63 -4.40
C PRO A 72 -6.77 -13.89 -3.07
N PRO A 73 -6.84 -14.59 -1.96
CA PRO A 73 -6.67 -13.92 -0.67
C PRO A 73 -5.24 -13.43 -0.49
N VAL A 74 -5.10 -12.29 0.17
CA VAL A 74 -3.79 -11.73 0.44
C VAL A 74 -3.59 -11.73 1.94
N PRO A 75 -2.71 -12.59 2.45
CA PRO A 75 -2.54 -12.70 3.89
C PRO A 75 -1.66 -11.59 4.45
N ALA A 76 -1.71 -11.44 5.75
CA ALA A 76 -0.93 -10.42 6.43
C ALA A 76 0.58 -10.59 6.24
N SER A 77 1.01 -11.81 5.93
CA SER A 77 2.44 -12.03 5.67
C SER A 77 2.87 -11.41 4.35
N VAL A 78 1.94 -11.12 3.46
CA VAL A 78 2.24 -10.49 2.18
C VAL A 78 1.99 -8.99 2.24
N LEU A 79 0.85 -8.58 2.78
CA LEU A 79 0.53 -7.17 2.96
C LEU A 79 0.04 -6.99 4.38
N SER A 80 0.83 -6.30 5.20
CA SER A 80 0.42 -6.06 6.58
C SER A 80 -0.79 -5.16 6.63
N ASP A 81 -1.43 -5.09 7.79
CA ASP A 81 -2.57 -4.21 7.97
C ASP A 81 -2.19 -2.76 7.66
N ALA A 82 -1.01 -2.33 8.08
CA ALA A 82 -0.56 -0.97 7.82
C ALA A 82 -0.36 -0.74 6.32
N GLN A 83 0.13 -1.74 5.62
CA GLN A 83 0.31 -1.61 4.18
C GLN A 83 -1.02 -1.55 3.45
N VAL A 84 -2.00 -2.30 3.91
CA VAL A 84 -3.34 -2.22 3.33
C VAL A 84 -3.91 -0.82 3.56
N ALA A 85 -3.67 -0.23 4.73
CA ALA A 85 -4.13 1.13 5.00
C ALA A 85 -3.52 2.12 4.02
N GLN A 86 -2.25 1.93 3.64
CA GLN A 86 -1.61 2.78 2.66
C GLN A 86 -2.27 2.64 1.29
N ILE A 87 -2.62 1.43 0.91
CA ILE A 87 -3.28 1.20 -0.38
C ILE A 87 -4.66 1.86 -0.38
N VAL A 88 -5.39 1.74 0.71
CA VAL A 88 -6.72 2.34 0.81
C VAL A 88 -6.61 3.87 0.69
N ALA A 89 -5.63 4.46 1.36
CA ALA A 89 -5.43 5.89 1.28
C ALA A 89 -5.12 6.32 -0.15
N TYR A 90 -4.30 5.55 -0.84
CA TYR A 90 -3.98 5.85 -2.23
C TYR A 90 -5.23 5.81 -3.11
N LEU A 91 -6.03 4.74 -2.98
CA LEU A 91 -7.20 4.60 -3.82
C LEU A 91 -8.22 5.70 -3.59
N ARG A 92 -8.29 6.21 -2.37
CA ARG A 92 -9.23 7.29 -2.08
C ARG A 92 -8.83 8.62 -2.72
N THR A 93 -7.60 8.75 -3.18
CA THR A 93 -7.20 9.98 -3.85
C THR A 93 -7.58 9.97 -5.33
N ILE A 94 -8.00 8.84 -5.86
CA ILE A 94 -8.28 8.73 -7.29
C ILE A 94 -9.75 9.04 -7.55
N LYS A 95 -10.02 9.86 -8.55
CA LYS A 95 -11.39 10.27 -8.84
C LYS A 95 -11.96 9.61 -10.09
#